data_f709f1aae93a05facfec36a3f2d913ac
#
_entry.id   f709f1aae93a05facfec36a3f2d913ac
#
_cell.length_a   1.000
_cell.length_b   1.000
_cell.length_c   1.000
_cell.angle_alpha   90.00
_cell.angle_beta   90.00
_cell.angle_gamma   90.00
#
_symmetry.space_group_name_H-M   'P 1'
#
loop_
_entity.id
_entity.type
_entity.pdbx_description
1 polymer ?
#
loop_
_entity_poly.entity_id
_entity_poly.type
_entity_poly.pdbx_seq_one_letter_code
_entity_poly.pdbx_strand_id
1 'polypeptide(L)' 'MTPKTRPVEDIHRSLDIVEHVLRDARDLKVETEVVTWALKRMKENPKLDISDAIQLGYEEWVQ' A
#
# COMPACT_ATOMS: atom_id res chain seq x y z
N MET A 1 21.41 2.18 20.06
CA MET A 1 20.03 2.51 19.81
C MET A 1 19.39 1.47 18.90
N THR A 2 18.20 1.11 19.22
CA THR A 2 17.51 0.11 18.44
C THR A 2 17.00 0.73 17.15
N PRO A 3 17.31 0.16 16.01
CA PRO A 3 16.75 0.66 14.76
C PRO A 3 15.23 0.44 14.77
N LYS A 4 14.54 1.36 14.15
CA LYS A 4 13.10 1.27 14.09
C LYS A 4 12.66 0.44 12.92
N THR A 5 13.28 -0.71 12.77
CA THR A 5 12.89 -1.64 11.74
C THR A 5 11.78 -2.52 12.28
N ARG A 6 10.79 -2.72 11.45
CA ARG A 6 9.70 -3.62 11.84
C ARG A 6 10.19 -5.05 11.78
N PRO A 7 9.59 -5.94 12.57
CA PRO A 7 9.91 -7.36 12.48
C PRO A 7 9.69 -7.87 11.06
N VAL A 8 10.46 -8.88 10.70
CA VAL A 8 10.36 -9.46 9.36
C VAL A 8 8.93 -9.93 9.06
N GLU A 9 8.26 -10.44 10.08
CA GLU A 9 6.89 -10.91 9.91
C GLU A 9 5.94 -9.78 9.54
N ASP A 10 6.11 -8.60 10.15
CA ASP A 10 5.27 -7.46 9.82
C ASP A 10 5.55 -6.98 8.41
N ILE A 11 6.82 -7.00 8.00
CA ILE A 11 7.19 -6.60 6.64
C ILE A 11 6.57 -7.56 5.63
N HIS A 12 6.64 -8.86 5.88
CA HIS A 12 6.05 -9.85 4.99
C HIS A 12 4.55 -9.67 4.89
N ARG A 13 3.90 -9.39 6.01
CA ARG A 13 2.46 -9.20 6.04
C ARG A 13 2.06 -7.96 5.21
N SER A 14 2.83 -6.88 5.36
CA SER A 14 2.56 -5.67 4.58
C SER A 14 2.73 -5.93 3.10
N LEU A 15 3.77 -6.67 2.72
CA LEU A 15 4.01 -6.99 1.32
C LEU A 15 2.91 -7.89 0.77
N ASP A 16 2.43 -8.83 1.57
CA ASP A 16 1.33 -9.70 1.15
C ASP A 16 0.07 -8.89 0.87
N ILE A 17 -0.22 -7.93 1.73
CA ILE A 17 -1.39 -7.06 1.55
C ILE A 17 -1.24 -6.26 0.26
N VAL A 18 -0.08 -5.67 0.05
CA VAL A 18 0.19 -4.88 -1.14
C VAL A 18 0.03 -5.75 -2.38
N GLU A 19 0.59 -6.95 -2.35
CA GLU A 19 0.51 -7.85 -3.49
C GLU A 19 -0.93 -8.21 -3.82
N HIS A 20 -1.72 -8.52 -2.80
CA HIS A 20 -3.13 -8.85 -2.99
C HIS A 20 -3.90 -7.70 -3.60
N VAL A 21 -3.73 -6.51 -3.04
CA VAL A 21 -4.46 -5.34 -3.49
C VAL A 21 -4.08 -4.99 -4.93
N LEU A 22 -2.79 -5.04 -5.25
CA LEU A 22 -2.34 -4.70 -6.59
C LEU A 22 -2.80 -5.74 -7.62
N ARG A 23 -2.88 -7.00 -7.22
CA ARG A 23 -3.40 -8.03 -8.12
C ARG A 23 -4.85 -7.76 -8.47
N ASP A 24 -5.67 -7.43 -7.46
CA ASP A 24 -7.07 -7.09 -7.71
C ASP A 24 -7.18 -5.83 -8.55
N ALA A 25 -6.37 -4.83 -8.25
CA ALA A 25 -6.38 -3.58 -9.00
C ALA A 25 -6.00 -3.80 -10.45
N ARG A 26 -5.07 -4.72 -10.70
CA ARG A 26 -4.67 -5.07 -12.07
C ARG A 26 -5.81 -5.70 -12.83
N ASP A 27 -6.53 -6.62 -12.18
CA ASP A 27 -7.67 -7.27 -12.80
C ASP A 27 -8.76 -6.26 -13.15
N LEU A 28 -8.87 -5.19 -12.37
CA LEU A 28 -9.83 -4.12 -12.62
C LEU A 28 -9.24 -2.98 -13.45
N LYS A 29 -7.97 -3.10 -13.86
CA LYS A 29 -7.27 -2.14 -14.71
C LYS A 29 -7.09 -0.77 -14.07
N VAL A 30 -6.95 -0.75 -12.74
CA VAL A 30 -6.72 0.51 -12.01
C VAL A 30 -5.44 0.44 -11.17
N GLU A 31 -4.54 -0.48 -11.50
CA GLU A 31 -3.30 -0.66 -10.74
C GLU A 31 -2.48 0.62 -10.68
N THR A 32 -2.29 1.27 -11.82
CA THR A 32 -1.50 2.50 -11.88
C THR A 32 -2.12 3.59 -11.03
N GLU A 33 -3.44 3.73 -11.11
CA GLU A 33 -4.15 4.73 -10.32
C GLU A 33 -4.01 4.48 -8.84
N VAL A 34 -4.13 3.22 -8.41
CA VAL A 34 -4.01 2.86 -7.00
C VAL A 34 -2.61 3.18 -6.50
N VAL A 35 -1.59 2.79 -7.24
CA VAL A 35 -0.20 3.02 -6.83
C VAL A 35 0.10 4.52 -6.78
N THR A 36 -0.31 5.25 -7.79
CA THR A 36 -0.08 6.70 -7.84
C THR A 36 -0.74 7.39 -6.67
N TRP A 37 -1.98 7.03 -6.38
CA TRP A 37 -2.73 7.59 -5.26
C TRP A 37 -2.03 7.29 -3.95
N ALA A 38 -1.58 6.04 -3.79
CA ALA A 38 -0.90 5.61 -2.56
C ALA A 38 0.39 6.39 -2.34
N LEU A 39 1.20 6.54 -3.39
CA LEU A 39 2.45 7.27 -3.29
C LEU A 39 2.21 8.72 -2.93
N LYS A 40 1.19 9.32 -3.51
CA LYS A 40 0.83 10.69 -3.20
C LYS A 40 0.45 10.84 -1.74
N ARG A 41 -0.34 9.92 -1.22
CA ARG A 41 -0.75 9.97 0.19
C ARG A 41 0.42 9.77 1.13
N MET A 42 1.33 8.86 0.79
CA MET A 42 2.52 8.65 1.61
C MET A 42 3.40 9.90 1.63
N LYS A 43 3.44 10.61 0.53
CA LYS A 43 4.21 11.85 0.43
C LYS A 43 3.61 12.92 1.34
N GLU A 44 2.28 12.96 1.42
CA GLU A 44 1.58 13.91 2.28
C GLU A 44 1.63 13.52 3.74
N ASN A 45 1.71 12.22 4.01
CA ASN A 45 1.73 11.70 5.37
C ASN A 45 2.85 10.66 5.50
N PRO A 46 4.06 11.08 5.88
CA PRO A 46 5.20 10.15 5.95
C PRO A 46 5.03 9.03 6.96
N LYS A 47 4.06 9.12 7.85
CA LYS A 47 3.80 8.06 8.83
C LYS A 47 2.88 6.98 8.29
N LEU A 48 2.32 7.20 7.11
CA LEU A 48 1.40 6.24 6.52
C LEU A 48 2.18 5.05 5.97
N ASP A 49 1.79 3.86 6.39
CA ASP A 49 2.43 2.64 5.94
C ASP A 49 1.99 2.32 4.50
N ILE A 50 2.87 1.65 3.74
CA ILE A 50 2.59 1.34 2.35
C ILE A 50 1.32 0.48 2.22
N SER A 51 1.13 -0.47 3.11
CA SER A 51 -0.06 -1.33 3.04
C SER A 51 -1.33 -0.53 3.26
N ASP A 52 -1.30 0.43 4.19
CA ASP A 52 -2.46 1.29 4.43
C ASP A 52 -2.71 2.21 3.24
N ALA A 53 -1.64 2.77 2.68
CA ALA A 53 -1.77 3.68 1.54
C ALA A 53 -2.36 2.97 0.33
N ILE A 54 -1.89 1.76 0.07
CA ILE A 54 -2.37 0.96 -1.06
C ILE A 54 -3.84 0.58 -0.87
N GLN A 55 -4.23 0.22 0.34
CA GLN A 55 -5.61 -0.11 0.62
C GLN A 55 -6.53 1.09 0.44
N LEU A 56 -6.08 2.27 0.90
CA LEU A 56 -6.86 3.48 0.70
C LEU A 56 -7.01 3.81 -0.78
N GLY A 57 -5.94 3.64 -1.54
CA GLY A 57 -6.00 3.86 -2.97
C GLY A 57 -6.96 2.90 -3.65
N TYR A 58 -6.94 1.65 -3.24
CA TYR A 58 -7.83 0.65 -3.78
C TYR A 58 -9.28 1.02 -3.50
N GLU A 59 -9.58 1.43 -2.27
CA GLU A 59 -10.93 1.84 -1.90
C GLU A 59 -11.40 3.03 -2.72
N GLU A 60 -10.49 3.95 -2.99
CA GLU A 60 -10.82 5.14 -3.75
C GLU A 60 -11.19 4.81 -5.20
N TRP A 61 -10.48 3.86 -5.81
CA TRP A 61 -10.61 3.60 -7.23
C TRP A 61 -11.48 2.40 -7.58
N VAL A 62 -11.81 1.55 -6.61
CA VAL A 62 -12.49 0.29 -6.88
C VAL A 62 -13.93 0.28 -6.37
N GLN A 63 -14.31 1.24 -5.60
CA GLN A 63 -15.67 1.26 -5.08
C GLN A 63 -16.73 1.32 -6.15
#